data_0f8ea129f137361ec60e51e73507db1a
#
_entry.id   0f8ea129f137361ec60e51e73507db1a
#
_cell.length_a   1.000
_cell.length_b   1.000
_cell.length_c   1.000
_cell.angle_alpha   90.00
_cell.angle_beta   90.00
_cell.angle_gamma   90.00
#
_symmetry.space_group_name_H-M   'P 1'
#
loop_
_entity.id
_entity.type
_entity.pdbx_description
1 polymer ?
#
loop_
_entity_poly.entity_id
_entity_poly.type
_entity_poly.pdbx_seq_one_letter_code
_entity_poly.pdbx_strand_id
1 'polypeptide(L)'
;SAHDNRSITHASSIDLIPTFEASQTSLALMKKGKLLIIDDNEDILFALNLLLEPYMEQIRVATQPERIDHFMRTFIPDIILLDMNFKRDAISGQEGFFWLEKIKKIDPDVVVLFMTAYSDTDKAVRAIKAGATDFIPKPWEKEKLLATLSSALELRESRAEVRNLKKQVEILSSPEDAGFEIIGESEPMQAILRRQRAWQLREVQKRR
;
A
#
# COMPACT_ATOMS: atom_id res chain seq x y z
N SER A 1 -40.06 -28.37 60.24
CA SER A 1 -40.31 -28.37 58.83
C SER A 1 -39.42 -27.35 58.12
N ALA A 2 -38.38 -27.86 57.55
CA ALA A 2 -37.43 -27.06 56.76
C ALA A 2 -37.92 -26.88 55.36
N HIS A 3 -37.87 -25.67 54.83
CA HIS A 3 -37.93 -25.39 53.40
C HIS A 3 -36.67 -24.65 52.98
N ASP A 4 -35.88 -25.41 52.26
CA ASP A 4 -34.67 -24.99 51.55
C ASP A 4 -35.10 -24.20 50.28
N ASN A 5 -34.66 -22.97 50.15
CA ASN A 5 -34.93 -22.13 49.00
C ASN A 5 -33.59 -21.71 48.42
N ARG A 6 -33.10 -22.50 47.46
CA ARG A 6 -31.90 -22.17 46.67
C ARG A 6 -32.26 -21.19 45.58
N SER A 7 -31.89 -19.95 45.74
CA SER A 7 -31.94 -18.93 44.70
C SER A 7 -30.76 -19.15 43.73
N ILE A 8 -31.08 -19.49 42.51
CA ILE A 8 -30.13 -19.55 41.38
C ILE A 8 -30.02 -18.13 40.84
N THR A 9 -28.90 -17.46 41.09
CA THR A 9 -28.56 -16.21 40.46
C THR A 9 -27.87 -16.50 39.13
N HIS A 10 -28.60 -16.34 38.02
CA HIS A 10 -28.01 -16.22 36.69
C HIS A 10 -27.30 -14.87 36.57
N ALA A 11 -26.02 -14.87 36.67
CA ALA A 11 -25.18 -13.77 36.21
C ALA A 11 -25.02 -13.89 34.67
N SER A 12 -25.77 -13.10 33.94
CA SER A 12 -25.54 -12.87 32.50
C SER A 12 -24.33 -11.95 32.37
N SER A 13 -23.17 -12.50 32.06
CA SER A 13 -22.03 -11.75 31.56
C SER A 13 -22.39 -11.20 30.17
N ILE A 14 -22.72 -9.93 30.13
CA ILE A 14 -22.75 -9.19 28.89
C ILE A 14 -21.29 -8.87 28.58
N ASP A 15 -20.70 -9.60 27.63
CA ASP A 15 -19.41 -9.27 27.06
C ASP A 15 -19.53 -7.89 26.39
N LEU A 16 -19.02 -6.86 27.07
CA LEU A 16 -18.80 -5.55 26.47
C LEU A 16 -17.79 -5.71 25.35
N ILE A 17 -18.24 -5.62 24.15
CA ILE A 17 -17.43 -5.51 22.94
C ILE A 17 -16.55 -4.25 23.08
N PRO A 18 -15.22 -4.34 22.97
CA PRO A 18 -14.35 -3.18 23.08
C PRO A 18 -14.34 -2.42 21.76
N THR A 19 -15.41 -1.65 21.48
CA THR A 19 -15.51 -0.85 20.26
C THR A 19 -14.75 0.47 20.32
N PHE A 20 -14.30 0.89 21.49
CA PHE A 20 -13.63 2.19 21.68
C PHE A 20 -12.09 2.10 21.62
N GLU A 21 -11.49 1.02 22.11
CA GLU A 21 -10.03 0.85 22.10
C GLU A 21 -9.49 0.52 20.69
N ALA A 22 -10.25 -0.20 19.86
CA ALA A 22 -9.86 -0.49 18.49
C ALA A 22 -9.73 0.78 17.63
N SER A 23 -10.56 1.80 17.87
CA SER A 23 -10.49 3.08 17.14
C SER A 23 -9.27 3.91 17.54
N GLN A 24 -8.85 3.90 18.82
CA GLN A 24 -7.68 4.64 19.27
C GLN A 24 -6.37 3.99 18.83
N THR A 25 -6.29 2.66 18.78
CA THR A 25 -5.12 1.94 18.29
C THR A 25 -4.93 2.16 16.78
N SER A 26 -6.03 2.20 16.01
CA SER A 26 -6.00 2.53 14.58
C SER A 26 -5.55 3.98 14.33
N LEU A 27 -5.98 4.93 15.16
CA LEU A 27 -5.56 6.34 15.06
C LEU A 27 -4.07 6.56 15.40
N ALA A 28 -3.52 5.80 16.34
CA ALA A 28 -2.10 5.89 16.70
C ALA A 28 -1.16 5.34 15.60
N LEU A 29 -1.66 4.44 14.74
CA LEU A 29 -0.90 3.89 13.60
C LEU A 29 -0.75 4.90 12.45
N MET A 30 -1.65 5.87 12.34
CA MET A 30 -1.68 6.82 11.22
C MET A 30 -0.66 7.96 11.28
N LYS A 31 0.14 8.07 12.35
CA LYS A 31 1.28 9.04 12.39
C LYS A 31 2.47 8.60 11.55
N LYS A 32 2.30 7.62 10.69
CA LYS A 32 3.33 7.12 9.79
C LYS A 32 2.89 7.33 8.36
N GLY A 33 3.84 7.62 7.52
CA GLY A 33 3.63 7.70 6.08
C GLY A 33 3.53 9.13 5.55
N LYS A 34 3.94 9.28 4.31
CA LYS A 34 4.04 10.53 3.57
C LYS A 34 2.90 10.62 2.58
N LEU A 35 2.09 11.67 2.72
CA LEU A 35 0.93 11.91 1.88
C LEU A 35 1.19 13.07 0.91
N LEU A 36 0.97 12.84 -0.37
CA LEU A 36 0.92 13.89 -1.38
C LEU A 36 -0.53 14.10 -1.82
N ILE A 37 -1.01 15.34 -1.77
CA ILE A 37 -2.36 15.71 -2.20
C ILE A 37 -2.26 16.63 -3.41
N ILE A 38 -2.97 16.29 -4.48
CA ILE A 38 -2.97 17.04 -5.73
C ILE A 38 -4.40 17.32 -6.14
N ASP A 39 -4.75 18.61 -6.14
CA ASP A 39 -6.06 19.12 -6.48
C ASP A 39 -5.90 20.57 -6.94
N ASP A 40 -6.56 20.99 -8.00
CA ASP A 40 -6.42 22.36 -8.49
C ASP A 40 -7.25 23.39 -7.69
N ASN A 41 -8.02 22.92 -6.72
CA ASN A 41 -8.77 23.73 -5.77
C ASN A 41 -7.98 23.90 -4.46
N GLU A 42 -7.51 25.10 -4.19
CA GLU A 42 -6.73 25.43 -2.99
C GLU A 42 -7.52 25.25 -1.69
N ASP A 43 -8.85 25.47 -1.71
CA ASP A 43 -9.70 25.27 -0.52
C ASP A 43 -9.77 23.80 -0.14
N ILE A 44 -9.83 22.91 -1.12
CA ILE A 44 -9.77 21.45 -0.92
C ILE A 44 -8.43 21.05 -0.33
N LEU A 45 -7.32 21.54 -0.90
CA LEU A 45 -5.97 21.28 -0.39
C LEU A 45 -5.81 21.75 1.05
N PHE A 46 -6.29 22.96 1.37
CA PHE A 46 -6.24 23.49 2.72
C PHE A 46 -7.06 22.67 3.70
N ALA A 47 -8.31 22.33 3.34
CA ALA A 47 -9.20 21.53 4.19
C ALA A 47 -8.64 20.14 4.47
N LEU A 48 -8.12 19.45 3.45
CA LEU A 48 -7.50 18.13 3.60
C LEU A 48 -6.21 18.19 4.41
N ASN A 49 -5.36 19.18 4.17
CA ASN A 49 -4.13 19.34 4.94
C ASN A 49 -4.42 19.52 6.43
N LEU A 50 -5.35 20.44 6.77
CA LEU A 50 -5.75 20.68 8.15
C LEU A 50 -6.37 19.45 8.81
N LEU A 51 -7.23 18.72 8.07
CA LEU A 51 -7.91 17.54 8.56
C LEU A 51 -6.92 16.38 8.82
N LEU A 52 -5.92 16.20 7.96
CA LEU A 52 -5.05 15.03 7.94
C LEU A 52 -3.71 15.22 8.66
N GLU A 53 -3.31 16.47 8.95
CA GLU A 53 -2.06 16.78 9.66
C GLU A 53 -1.88 16.00 10.98
N PRO A 54 -2.92 15.80 11.82
CA PRO A 54 -2.77 15.01 13.06
C PRO A 54 -2.49 13.52 12.84
N TYR A 55 -2.76 12.99 11.64
CA TYR A 55 -2.75 11.56 11.34
C TYR A 55 -1.60 11.11 10.44
N MET A 56 -0.94 12.03 9.74
CA MET A 56 0.14 11.74 8.80
C MET A 56 1.48 12.22 9.33
N GLU A 57 2.57 11.53 8.98
CA GLU A 57 3.92 11.95 9.33
C GLU A 57 4.30 13.24 8.60
N GLN A 58 4.05 13.29 7.31
CA GLN A 58 4.30 14.45 6.46
C GLN A 58 3.22 14.55 5.38
N ILE A 59 2.80 15.77 5.10
CA ILE A 59 1.90 16.09 3.99
C ILE A 59 2.56 17.10 3.07
N ARG A 60 2.40 16.90 1.76
CA ARG A 60 2.70 17.87 0.72
C ARG A 60 1.46 18.06 -0.14
N VAL A 61 1.25 19.29 -0.58
CA VAL A 61 0.11 19.67 -1.43
C VAL A 61 0.60 20.31 -2.71
N ALA A 62 -0.12 20.13 -3.80
CA ALA A 62 0.16 20.81 -5.07
C ALA A 62 -1.15 21.09 -5.82
N THR A 63 -1.23 22.27 -6.44
CA THR A 63 -2.35 22.63 -7.32
C THR A 63 -2.15 22.16 -8.75
N GLN A 64 -0.94 21.75 -9.12
CA GLN A 64 -0.54 21.38 -10.48
C GLN A 64 -0.04 19.94 -10.50
N PRO A 65 -0.64 19.07 -11.30
CA PRO A 65 -0.23 17.67 -11.38
C PRO A 65 1.16 17.50 -12.04
N GLU A 66 1.65 18.48 -12.79
CA GLU A 66 3.01 18.50 -13.37
C GLU A 66 4.10 18.42 -12.29
N ARG A 67 3.80 18.78 -11.05
CA ARG A 67 4.74 18.68 -9.92
C ARG A 67 4.89 17.27 -9.37
N ILE A 68 4.09 16.31 -9.82
CA ILE A 68 4.15 14.91 -9.39
C ILE A 68 5.56 14.35 -9.55
N ASP A 69 6.19 14.53 -10.71
CA ASP A 69 7.55 14.02 -10.98
C ASP A 69 8.58 14.52 -9.97
N HIS A 70 8.46 15.79 -9.60
CA HIS A 70 9.33 16.39 -8.58
C HIS A 70 9.11 15.73 -7.21
N PHE A 71 7.86 15.62 -6.77
CA PHE A 71 7.56 15.03 -5.47
C PHE A 71 7.85 13.54 -5.41
N MET A 72 7.65 12.79 -6.49
CA MET A 72 8.02 11.37 -6.54
C MET A 72 9.53 11.15 -6.32
N ARG A 73 10.38 12.10 -6.72
CA ARG A 73 11.85 12.00 -6.55
C ARG A 73 12.35 12.58 -5.24
N THR A 74 11.75 13.67 -4.75
CA THR A 74 12.28 14.43 -3.61
C THR A 74 11.56 14.13 -2.30
N PHE A 75 10.26 13.89 -2.36
CA PHE A 75 9.43 13.61 -1.20
C PHE A 75 9.17 12.11 -1.00
N ILE A 76 9.06 11.35 -2.10
CA ILE A 76 8.84 9.89 -2.12
C ILE A 76 7.58 9.55 -1.29
N PRO A 77 6.39 9.91 -1.76
CA PRO A 77 5.14 9.69 -1.03
C PRO A 77 4.79 8.21 -0.93
N ASP A 78 4.18 7.81 0.17
CA ASP A 78 3.59 6.48 0.34
C ASP A 78 2.20 6.40 -0.25
N ILE A 79 1.44 7.50 -0.11
CA ILE A 79 0.08 7.65 -0.64
C ILE A 79 -0.01 8.95 -1.43
N ILE A 80 -0.74 8.90 -2.54
CA ILE A 80 -1.10 10.07 -3.34
C ILE A 80 -2.63 10.17 -3.39
N LEU A 81 -3.19 11.28 -2.89
CA LEU A 81 -4.56 11.69 -3.17
C LEU A 81 -4.53 12.55 -4.44
N LEU A 82 -5.16 12.08 -5.49
CA LEU A 82 -5.14 12.70 -6.81
C LEU A 82 -6.55 13.08 -7.23
N ASP A 83 -6.78 14.35 -7.51
CA ASP A 83 -8.04 14.75 -8.13
C ASP A 83 -8.18 14.09 -9.50
N MET A 84 -9.39 13.63 -9.79
CA MET A 84 -9.69 13.03 -11.09
C MET A 84 -9.98 14.09 -12.15
N ASN A 85 -10.51 15.24 -11.74
CA ASN A 85 -11.03 16.26 -12.65
C ASN A 85 -10.29 17.59 -12.46
N PHE A 86 -9.16 17.75 -13.11
CA PHE A 86 -8.49 19.04 -13.21
C PHE A 86 -9.24 19.99 -14.16
N LYS A 87 -9.11 21.30 -13.96
CA LYS A 87 -9.81 22.33 -14.75
C LYS A 87 -9.63 22.20 -16.27
N ARG A 88 -8.50 21.66 -16.69
CA ARG A 88 -8.20 21.43 -18.11
C ARG A 88 -9.00 20.27 -18.72
N ASP A 89 -9.45 19.32 -17.89
CA ASP A 89 -10.17 18.12 -18.33
C ASP A 89 -11.29 17.73 -17.34
N ALA A 90 -12.14 18.71 -17.02
CA ALA A 90 -13.23 18.52 -16.06
C ALA A 90 -14.29 17.44 -16.47
N ILE A 91 -14.30 17.04 -17.76
CA ILE A 91 -15.34 16.15 -18.29
C ILE A 91 -14.81 14.74 -18.50
N SER A 92 -13.64 14.52 -19.09
CA SER A 92 -13.18 13.19 -19.52
C SER A 92 -12.44 12.40 -18.42
N GLY A 93 -11.78 13.10 -17.49
CA GLY A 93 -10.91 12.51 -16.48
C GLY A 93 -9.64 11.85 -17.04
N GLN A 94 -9.33 12.07 -18.34
CA GLN A 94 -8.16 11.46 -18.99
C GLN A 94 -6.86 11.95 -18.36
N GLU A 95 -6.83 13.19 -17.89
CA GLU A 95 -5.65 13.75 -17.23
C GLU A 95 -5.30 12.97 -15.95
N GLY A 96 -6.29 12.64 -15.12
CA GLY A 96 -6.07 11.80 -13.93
C GLY A 96 -5.51 10.42 -14.27
N PHE A 97 -6.01 9.78 -15.34
CA PHE A 97 -5.48 8.48 -15.80
C PHE A 97 -4.06 8.58 -16.34
N PHE A 98 -3.74 9.63 -17.09
CA PHE A 98 -2.38 9.89 -17.55
C PHE A 98 -1.39 9.99 -16.40
N TRP A 99 -1.75 10.77 -15.36
CA TRP A 99 -0.89 10.90 -14.19
C TRP A 99 -0.78 9.62 -13.37
N LEU A 100 -1.86 8.85 -13.24
CA LEU A 100 -1.83 7.54 -12.59
C LEU A 100 -0.81 6.61 -13.28
N GLU A 101 -0.87 6.50 -14.60
CA GLU A 101 0.07 5.67 -15.37
C GLU A 101 1.52 6.11 -15.16
N LYS A 102 1.76 7.41 -15.18
CA LYS A 102 3.09 8.00 -14.97
C LYS A 102 3.61 7.74 -13.56
N ILE A 103 2.78 7.91 -12.53
CA ILE A 103 3.11 7.59 -11.14
C ILE A 103 3.50 6.12 -11.01
N LYS A 104 2.70 5.21 -11.57
CA LYS A 104 2.93 3.77 -11.47
C LYS A 104 4.16 3.29 -12.22
N LYS A 105 4.60 4.01 -13.26
CA LYS A 105 5.89 3.75 -13.93
C LYS A 105 7.09 4.15 -13.06
N ILE A 106 6.96 5.20 -12.22
CA ILE A 106 8.03 5.64 -11.32
C ILE A 106 8.11 4.74 -10.08
N ASP A 107 6.98 4.52 -9.42
CA ASP A 107 6.87 3.62 -8.26
C ASP A 107 5.60 2.76 -8.38
N PRO A 108 5.73 1.48 -8.75
CA PRO A 108 4.59 0.56 -8.86
C PRO A 108 3.86 0.32 -7.53
N ASP A 109 4.56 0.48 -6.41
CA ASP A 109 4.04 0.15 -5.09
C ASP A 109 3.36 1.33 -4.39
N VAL A 110 3.57 2.58 -4.87
CA VAL A 110 2.88 3.74 -4.30
C VAL A 110 1.36 3.56 -4.37
N VAL A 111 0.66 3.94 -3.32
CA VAL A 111 -0.79 3.85 -3.28
C VAL A 111 -1.39 5.13 -3.86
N VAL A 112 -2.22 5.00 -4.88
CA VAL A 112 -2.92 6.14 -5.49
C VAL A 112 -4.42 6.01 -5.22
N LEU A 113 -4.98 7.03 -4.57
CA LEU A 113 -6.39 7.18 -4.28
C LEU A 113 -6.92 8.36 -5.09
N PHE A 114 -7.95 8.15 -5.89
CA PHE A 114 -8.59 9.24 -6.60
C PHE A 114 -9.61 9.97 -5.74
N MET A 115 -9.66 11.29 -5.88
CA MET A 115 -10.78 12.09 -5.38
C MET A 115 -11.74 12.36 -6.53
N THR A 116 -13.01 12.04 -6.35
CA THR A 116 -14.02 12.12 -7.42
C THR A 116 -15.27 12.83 -6.95
N ALA A 117 -15.98 13.50 -7.86
CA ALA A 117 -17.34 13.97 -7.55
C ALA A 117 -18.29 12.76 -7.38
N TYR A 118 -19.29 12.90 -6.53
CA TYR A 118 -20.25 11.81 -6.20
C TYR A 118 -20.96 11.20 -7.42
N SER A 119 -21.08 11.95 -8.51
CA SER A 119 -21.72 11.51 -9.76
C SER A 119 -20.84 10.67 -10.69
N ASP A 120 -19.55 10.49 -10.38
CA ASP A 120 -18.55 9.92 -11.31
C ASP A 120 -18.23 8.43 -11.04
N THR A 121 -19.23 7.63 -10.66
CA THR A 121 -19.04 6.20 -10.32
C THR A 121 -18.39 5.40 -11.44
N ASP A 122 -18.74 5.65 -12.69
CA ASP A 122 -18.16 4.95 -13.84
C ASP A 122 -16.66 5.28 -14.01
N LYS A 123 -16.26 6.52 -13.74
CA LYS A 123 -14.85 6.92 -13.74
C LYS A 123 -14.09 6.25 -12.61
N ALA A 124 -14.68 6.14 -11.43
CA ALA A 124 -14.08 5.44 -10.29
C ALA A 124 -13.80 3.97 -10.62
N VAL A 125 -14.73 3.24 -11.20
CA VAL A 125 -14.54 1.85 -11.65
C VAL A 125 -13.41 1.74 -12.69
N ARG A 126 -13.36 2.65 -13.64
CA ARG A 126 -12.28 2.70 -14.64
C ARG A 126 -10.93 2.98 -13.99
N ALA A 127 -10.87 3.84 -12.98
CA ALA A 127 -9.65 4.17 -12.25
C ALA A 127 -9.06 2.94 -11.54
N ILE A 128 -9.89 2.15 -10.86
CA ILE A 128 -9.47 0.90 -10.23
C ILE A 128 -8.89 -0.07 -11.28
N LYS A 129 -9.57 -0.24 -12.42
CA LYS A 129 -9.07 -1.08 -13.53
C LYS A 129 -7.75 -0.57 -14.12
N ALA A 130 -7.50 0.72 -14.06
CA ALA A 130 -6.25 1.34 -14.53
C ALA A 130 -5.10 1.26 -13.50
N GLY A 131 -5.35 0.72 -12.29
CA GLY A 131 -4.34 0.52 -11.26
C GLY A 131 -4.38 1.51 -10.08
N ALA A 132 -5.40 2.37 -9.99
CA ALA A 132 -5.69 3.07 -8.75
C ALA A 132 -6.07 2.07 -7.66
N THR A 133 -5.74 2.39 -6.41
CA THR A 133 -6.05 1.49 -5.30
C THR A 133 -7.50 1.63 -4.86
N ASP A 134 -7.98 2.86 -4.77
CA ASP A 134 -9.35 3.17 -4.34
C ASP A 134 -9.73 4.60 -4.78
N PHE A 135 -10.94 5.03 -4.41
CA PHE A 135 -11.41 6.39 -4.65
C PHE A 135 -12.13 6.96 -3.42
N ILE A 136 -12.13 8.28 -3.31
CA ILE A 136 -12.75 9.05 -2.23
C ILE A 136 -13.74 10.02 -2.86
N PRO A 137 -15.03 9.90 -2.56
CA PRO A 137 -16.05 10.83 -3.07
C PRO A 137 -15.90 12.22 -2.43
N LYS A 138 -16.09 13.26 -3.21
CA LYS A 138 -16.24 14.65 -2.76
C LYS A 138 -17.75 14.99 -2.65
N PRO A 139 -18.24 15.51 -1.52
CA PRO A 139 -17.56 15.73 -0.25
C PRO A 139 -17.31 14.42 0.50
N TRP A 140 -16.19 14.36 1.22
CA TRP A 140 -15.79 13.20 2.00
C TRP A 140 -16.39 13.22 3.41
N GLU A 141 -16.63 12.04 3.95
CA GLU A 141 -16.88 11.80 5.36
C GLU A 141 -15.53 11.54 6.05
N LYS A 142 -15.26 12.24 7.17
CA LYS A 142 -13.97 12.17 7.86
C LYS A 142 -13.58 10.73 8.20
N GLU A 143 -14.50 9.97 8.78
CA GLU A 143 -14.27 8.60 9.25
C GLU A 143 -13.92 7.67 8.09
N LYS A 144 -14.62 7.80 6.97
CA LYS A 144 -14.35 7.01 5.75
C LYS A 144 -13.01 7.37 5.12
N LEU A 145 -12.70 8.67 5.04
CA LEU A 145 -11.41 9.13 4.54
C LEU A 145 -10.25 8.57 5.36
N LEU A 146 -10.34 8.65 6.70
CA LEU A 146 -9.32 8.11 7.59
C LEU A 146 -9.19 6.59 7.49
N ALA A 147 -10.29 5.85 7.41
CA ALA A 147 -10.28 4.40 7.22
C ALA A 147 -9.61 4.01 5.90
N THR A 148 -9.94 4.70 4.80
CA THR A 148 -9.33 4.47 3.49
C THR A 148 -7.83 4.75 3.50
N LEU A 149 -7.38 5.83 4.15
CA LEU A 149 -5.96 6.14 4.30
C LEU A 149 -5.22 5.12 5.15
N SER A 150 -5.82 4.62 6.24
CA SER A 150 -5.25 3.55 7.07
C SER A 150 -5.00 2.28 6.24
N SER A 151 -6.02 1.82 5.52
CA SER A 151 -5.91 0.65 4.64
C SER A 151 -4.88 0.86 3.53
N ALA A 152 -4.75 2.08 3.02
CA ALA A 152 -3.76 2.45 2.01
C ALA A 152 -2.33 2.36 2.55
N LEU A 153 -2.08 2.79 3.79
CA LEU A 153 -0.78 2.66 4.45
C LEU A 153 -0.40 1.20 4.68
N GLU A 154 -1.32 0.39 5.20
CA GLU A 154 -1.11 -1.05 5.40
C GLU A 154 -0.76 -1.76 4.09
N LEU A 155 -1.46 -1.41 3.00
CA LEU A 155 -1.18 -1.93 1.68
C LEU A 155 0.22 -1.52 1.18
N ARG A 156 0.63 -0.26 1.41
CA ARG A 156 1.96 0.24 1.06
C ARG A 156 3.05 -0.52 1.79
N GLU A 157 2.91 -0.72 3.09
CA GLU A 157 3.84 -1.47 3.92
C GLU A 157 3.97 -2.92 3.44
N SER A 158 2.84 -3.59 3.20
CA SER A 158 2.80 -4.97 2.69
C SER A 158 3.51 -5.09 1.33
N ARG A 159 3.29 -4.16 0.40
CA ARG A 159 3.97 -4.16 -0.91
C ARG A 159 5.48 -3.97 -0.77
N ALA A 160 5.92 -3.08 0.14
CA ALA A 160 7.33 -2.86 0.41
C ALA A 160 8.00 -4.10 1.00
N GLU A 161 7.34 -4.80 1.91
CA GLU A 161 7.83 -6.05 2.51
C GLU A 161 7.97 -7.15 1.45
N VAL A 162 6.94 -7.39 0.64
CA VAL A 162 6.98 -8.37 -0.46
C VAL A 162 8.14 -8.08 -1.42
N ARG A 163 8.36 -6.82 -1.77
CA ARG A 163 9.47 -6.42 -2.63
C ARG A 163 10.83 -6.71 -2.00
N ASN A 164 10.99 -6.43 -0.71
CA ASN A 164 12.22 -6.70 0.01
C ASN A 164 12.50 -8.21 0.09
N LEU A 165 11.49 -9.02 0.40
CA LEU A 165 11.61 -10.48 0.41
C LEU A 165 11.99 -11.03 -0.97
N LYS A 166 11.38 -10.54 -2.04
CA LYS A 166 11.74 -10.94 -3.42
C LYS A 166 13.20 -10.64 -3.74
N LYS A 167 13.69 -9.45 -3.37
CA LYS A 167 15.11 -9.09 -3.55
C LYS A 167 16.04 -10.01 -2.77
N GLN A 168 15.72 -10.36 -1.53
CA GLN A 168 16.51 -11.28 -0.73
C GLN A 168 16.58 -12.68 -1.36
N VAL A 169 15.44 -13.19 -1.85
CA VAL A 169 15.41 -14.48 -2.55
C VAL A 169 16.23 -14.44 -3.84
N GLU A 170 16.17 -13.34 -4.60
CA GLU A 170 16.93 -13.16 -5.83
C GLU A 170 18.44 -13.16 -5.55
N ILE A 171 18.91 -12.45 -4.53
CA ILE A 171 20.31 -12.44 -4.09
C ILE A 171 20.76 -13.85 -3.69
N LEU A 172 19.96 -14.57 -2.90
CA LEU A 172 20.28 -15.92 -2.46
C LEU A 172 20.25 -16.97 -3.59
N SER A 173 19.48 -16.70 -4.65
CA SER A 173 19.33 -17.60 -5.81
C SER A 173 20.27 -17.27 -6.98
N SER A 174 21.00 -16.15 -6.92
CA SER A 174 21.96 -15.78 -7.96
C SER A 174 23.15 -16.73 -7.94
N PRO A 175 23.44 -17.44 -9.04
CA PRO A 175 24.54 -18.43 -9.09
C PRO A 175 25.94 -17.80 -8.98
N GLU A 176 26.05 -16.48 -9.15
CA GLU A 176 27.33 -15.77 -9.22
C GLU A 176 27.92 -15.40 -7.86
N ASP A 177 27.09 -15.30 -6.80
CA ASP A 177 27.56 -15.03 -5.43
C ASP A 177 27.58 -16.26 -4.51
N ALA A 178 27.27 -17.45 -5.02
CA ALA A 178 27.58 -18.70 -4.33
C ALA A 178 29.09 -19.00 -4.39
N GLY A 179 29.89 -18.01 -4.04
CA GLY A 179 31.31 -18.17 -3.67
C GLY A 179 31.51 -18.90 -2.34
N PHE A 180 30.52 -19.70 -1.94
CA PHE A 180 30.76 -20.81 -1.05
C PHE A 180 31.41 -21.92 -1.90
N GLU A 181 32.72 -21.80 -2.08
CA GLU A 181 33.53 -22.94 -2.35
C GLU A 181 33.24 -23.94 -1.21
N ILE A 182 32.38 -24.92 -1.48
CA ILE A 182 32.15 -26.03 -0.55
C ILE A 182 33.49 -26.80 -0.59
N ILE A 183 34.41 -26.42 0.29
CA ILE A 183 35.65 -27.14 0.51
C ILE A 183 35.28 -28.40 1.28
N GLY A 184 34.73 -29.38 0.54
CA GLY A 184 34.54 -30.72 1.03
C GLY A 184 35.63 -31.62 0.48
N GLU A 185 36.65 -31.87 1.28
CA GLU A 185 37.75 -32.79 0.91
C GLU A 185 37.35 -34.27 0.97
N SER A 186 36.15 -34.61 1.44
CA SER A 186 35.70 -35.99 1.51
C SER A 186 35.30 -36.53 0.14
N GLU A 187 35.75 -37.73 -0.23
CA GLU A 187 35.41 -38.42 -1.49
C GLU A 187 33.89 -38.46 -1.82
N PRO A 188 32.99 -38.71 -0.85
CA PRO A 188 31.55 -38.72 -1.12
C PRO A 188 31.02 -37.36 -1.56
N MET A 189 31.53 -36.26 -0.99
CA MET A 189 31.15 -34.88 -1.33
C MET A 189 31.66 -34.51 -2.75
N GLN A 190 32.84 -34.90 -3.10
CA GLN A 190 33.42 -34.73 -4.44
C GLN A 190 32.63 -35.48 -5.52
N ALA A 191 32.06 -36.63 -5.19
CA ALA A 191 31.23 -37.41 -6.10
C ALA A 191 29.86 -36.72 -6.34
N ILE A 192 29.27 -36.08 -5.32
CA ILE A 192 28.06 -35.31 -5.44
C ILE A 192 28.26 -34.06 -6.30
N LEU A 193 29.33 -33.31 -6.08
CA LEU A 193 29.69 -32.11 -6.84
C LEU A 193 29.96 -32.44 -8.33
N ARG A 194 30.62 -33.56 -8.64
CA ARG A 194 30.82 -34.04 -10.01
C ARG A 194 29.50 -34.41 -10.71
N ARG A 195 28.56 -35.03 -10.01
CA ARG A 195 27.21 -35.32 -10.54
C ARG A 195 26.42 -34.06 -10.83
N GLN A 196 26.48 -33.07 -9.95
CA GLN A 196 25.76 -31.79 -10.11
C GLN A 196 26.30 -30.97 -11.29
N ARG A 197 27.63 -30.87 -11.45
CA ARG A 197 28.27 -30.26 -12.64
C ARG A 197 27.91 -30.96 -13.95
N ALA A 198 27.89 -32.29 -13.96
CA ALA A 198 27.53 -33.07 -15.14
C ALA A 198 26.05 -32.90 -15.52
N TRP A 199 25.17 -32.69 -14.54
CA TRP A 199 23.76 -32.43 -14.79
C TRP A 199 23.56 -31.01 -15.38
N GLN A 200 24.21 -29.98 -14.83
CA GLN A 200 24.15 -28.62 -15.35
C GLN A 200 24.64 -28.51 -16.80
N LEU A 201 25.73 -29.18 -17.14
CA LEU A 201 26.26 -29.19 -18.51
C LEU A 201 25.29 -29.85 -19.52
N ARG A 202 24.55 -30.88 -19.11
CA ARG A 202 23.54 -31.53 -19.97
C ARG A 202 22.32 -30.66 -20.21
N GLU A 203 21.90 -29.88 -19.20
CA GLU A 203 20.76 -28.96 -19.34
C GLU A 203 21.09 -27.76 -20.27
N VAL A 204 22.31 -27.26 -20.22
CA VAL A 204 22.78 -26.19 -21.13
C VAL A 204 22.86 -26.69 -22.58
N GLN A 205 23.25 -27.94 -22.82
CA GLN A 205 23.29 -28.52 -24.16
C GLN A 205 21.92 -28.84 -24.76
N LYS A 206 20.88 -29.07 -23.96
CA LYS A 206 19.49 -29.29 -24.43
C LYS A 206 18.78 -27.99 -24.87
N ARG A 207 19.33 -26.83 -24.52
CA ARG A 207 18.73 -25.51 -24.83
C ARG A 207 19.38 -24.85 -26.07
N ARG A 208 20.31 -25.52 -26.74
CA ARG A 208 20.86 -25.14 -28.04
C ARG A 208 20.29 -26.06 -29.13
#